data_2e6630f4793fb880d9ef3c7b3d261df8
#
_entry.id   2e6630f4793fb880d9ef3c7b3d261df8
#
_cell.length_a   1.000
_cell.length_b   1.000
_cell.length_c   1.000
_cell.angle_alpha   90.00
_cell.angle_beta   90.00
_cell.angle_gamma   90.00
#
_symmetry.space_group_name_H-M   'P 1'
#
loop_
_entity.id
_entity.type
_entity.pdbx_description
1 polymer ?
#
loop_
_entity_poly.entity_id
_entity_poly.type
_entity_poly.pdbx_seq_one_letter_code
_entity_poly.pdbx_strand_id
1 'polypeptide(L)'
;DNVWLRFVALVHDIAKPRTKAFKEGLGWTFHGHEELGARMMKSLFRRLRLPLDPLPYVEKLVRLHLRPMALVNEIVTDSAVRRLVFDAGNDVDDLMKLCRADITSKNPGLVKKYIRNYDLVLQKIVEVEGRDRLRNWQPPVKGEEIMAICGLQQGKMVGVLKKAIEEAILDGRIPN
;
A
#
# COMPACT_ATOMS: atom_id res chain seq x y z
N ASP A 1 19.57 6.55 -7.88
CA ASP A 1 19.21 5.28 -8.52
C ASP A 1 18.99 4.22 -7.44
N ASN A 2 17.73 3.86 -7.18
CA ASN A 2 17.36 2.95 -6.08
C ASN A 2 17.41 1.48 -6.57
N VAL A 3 18.47 0.76 -6.21
CA VAL A 3 18.65 -0.66 -6.59
C VAL A 3 17.52 -1.55 -6.03
N TRP A 4 17.01 -1.22 -4.85
CA TRP A 4 15.95 -2.00 -4.23
C TRP A 4 14.59 -1.79 -4.89
N LEU A 5 14.33 -0.60 -5.45
CA LEU A 5 13.15 -0.38 -6.29
C LEU A 5 13.21 -1.22 -7.58
N ARG A 6 14.39 -1.33 -8.20
CA ARG A 6 14.59 -2.23 -9.35
C ARG A 6 14.38 -3.70 -8.96
N PHE A 7 14.87 -4.09 -7.79
CA PHE A 7 14.64 -5.44 -7.27
C PHE A 7 13.14 -5.70 -7.05
N VAL A 8 12.40 -4.74 -6.46
CA VAL A 8 10.93 -4.85 -6.34
C VAL A 8 10.28 -5.01 -7.71
N ALA A 9 10.69 -4.24 -8.72
CA ALA A 9 10.14 -4.36 -10.07
C ALA A 9 10.32 -5.76 -10.67
N LEU A 10 11.40 -6.49 -10.30
CA LEU A 10 11.60 -7.87 -10.71
C LEU A 10 10.74 -8.89 -9.95
N VAL A 11 10.43 -8.62 -8.67
CA VAL A 11 9.83 -9.63 -7.79
C VAL A 11 8.40 -9.34 -7.36
N HIS A 12 7.81 -8.16 -7.71
CA HIS A 12 6.47 -7.79 -7.24
C HIS A 12 5.39 -8.84 -7.58
N ASP A 13 5.54 -9.52 -8.70
CA ASP A 13 4.63 -10.51 -9.24
C ASP A 13 5.04 -11.98 -8.94
N ILE A 14 6.05 -12.21 -8.13
CA ILE A 14 6.66 -13.54 -7.88
C ILE A 14 5.65 -14.59 -7.42
N ALA A 15 4.56 -14.18 -6.78
CA ALA A 15 3.55 -15.10 -6.27
C ALA A 15 2.42 -15.41 -7.28
N LYS A 16 2.35 -14.77 -8.45
CA LYS A 16 1.31 -15.05 -9.47
C LYS A 16 1.19 -16.53 -9.84
N PRO A 17 2.28 -17.30 -10.05
CA PRO A 17 2.15 -18.71 -10.33
C PRO A 17 1.47 -19.53 -9.23
N ARG A 18 1.62 -19.09 -7.96
CA ARG A 18 1.07 -19.80 -6.78
C ARG A 18 -0.37 -19.39 -6.46
N THR A 19 -0.82 -18.26 -6.97
CA THR A 19 -2.19 -17.73 -6.76
C THR A 19 -3.05 -17.84 -8.02
N LYS A 20 -2.50 -18.41 -9.09
CA LYS A 20 -3.22 -18.61 -10.36
C LYS A 20 -4.43 -19.52 -10.15
N ALA A 21 -5.62 -19.02 -10.46
CA ALA A 21 -6.86 -19.77 -10.42
C ALA A 21 -7.75 -19.40 -11.61
N PHE A 22 -8.44 -20.38 -12.17
CA PHE A 22 -9.44 -20.12 -13.21
C PHE A 22 -10.81 -19.88 -12.56
N LYS A 23 -11.47 -18.78 -12.92
CA LYS A 23 -12.84 -18.49 -12.49
C LYS A 23 -13.73 -18.34 -13.72
N GLU A 24 -14.83 -19.09 -13.73
CA GLU A 24 -15.82 -19.03 -14.79
C GLU A 24 -16.35 -17.59 -14.96
N GLY A 25 -16.44 -17.12 -16.18
CA GLY A 25 -16.83 -15.74 -16.53
C GLY A 25 -15.74 -14.68 -16.39
N LEU A 26 -14.66 -14.93 -15.62
CA LEU A 26 -13.55 -13.99 -15.41
C LEU A 26 -12.23 -14.48 -16.03
N GLY A 27 -12.10 -15.80 -16.31
CA GLY A 27 -10.86 -16.38 -16.81
C GLY A 27 -9.81 -16.60 -15.70
N TRP A 28 -8.53 -16.46 -16.06
CA TRP A 28 -7.42 -16.61 -15.12
C TRP A 28 -7.30 -15.42 -14.17
N THR A 29 -7.25 -15.69 -12.89
CA THR A 29 -7.10 -14.70 -11.81
C THR A 29 -5.88 -14.99 -10.95
N PHE A 30 -5.37 -13.96 -10.24
CA PHE A 30 -4.17 -14.03 -9.40
C PHE A 30 -4.38 -13.33 -8.06
N HIS A 31 -5.60 -13.40 -7.51
CA HIS A 31 -5.96 -12.68 -6.28
C HIS A 31 -5.04 -13.05 -5.11
N GLY A 32 -4.60 -12.05 -4.36
CA GLY A 32 -3.76 -12.21 -3.18
C GLY A 32 -2.28 -12.46 -3.47
N HIS A 33 -1.83 -12.33 -4.76
CA HIS A 33 -0.41 -12.49 -5.07
C HIS A 33 0.47 -11.41 -4.42
N GLU A 34 -0.05 -10.22 -4.20
CA GLU A 34 0.63 -9.12 -3.53
C GLU A 34 0.96 -9.47 -2.07
N GLU A 35 -0.01 -10.01 -1.33
CA GLU A 35 0.19 -10.40 0.06
C GLU A 35 1.06 -11.66 0.18
N LEU A 36 0.82 -12.67 -0.65
CA LEU A 36 1.66 -13.86 -0.67
C LEU A 36 3.08 -13.53 -1.12
N GLY A 37 3.25 -12.67 -2.12
CA GLY A 37 4.54 -12.20 -2.60
C GLY A 37 5.34 -11.50 -1.51
N ALA A 38 4.71 -10.58 -0.77
CA ALA A 38 5.34 -9.93 0.37
C ALA A 38 5.84 -10.94 1.42
N ARG A 39 5.01 -11.92 1.80
CA ARG A 39 5.41 -12.99 2.73
C ARG A 39 6.57 -13.86 2.22
N MET A 40 6.70 -14.02 0.91
CA MET A 40 7.80 -14.78 0.31
C MET A 40 9.15 -14.06 0.39
N MET A 41 9.17 -12.71 0.52
CA MET A 41 10.39 -11.92 0.47
C MET A 41 11.41 -12.32 1.52
N LYS A 42 10.99 -12.55 2.77
CA LYS A 42 11.91 -12.98 3.84
C LYS A 42 12.66 -14.27 3.50
N SER A 43 11.97 -15.25 2.93
CA SER A 43 12.58 -16.51 2.48
C SER A 43 13.52 -16.28 1.28
N LEU A 44 13.10 -15.45 0.33
CA LEU A 44 13.89 -15.10 -0.85
C LEU A 44 15.20 -14.41 -0.46
N PHE A 45 15.16 -13.42 0.43
CA PHE A 45 16.32 -12.69 0.94
C PHE A 45 17.33 -13.64 1.59
N ARG A 46 16.86 -14.58 2.43
CA ARG A 46 17.72 -15.59 3.05
C ARG A 46 18.38 -16.50 2.03
N ARG A 47 17.62 -16.99 1.05
CA ARG A 47 18.16 -17.88 -0.01
C ARG A 47 19.20 -17.20 -0.88
N LEU A 48 18.99 -15.92 -1.20
CA LEU A 48 19.90 -15.12 -2.01
C LEU A 48 21.02 -14.46 -1.18
N ARG A 49 21.03 -14.65 0.15
CA ARG A 49 21.97 -14.03 1.09
C ARG A 49 22.01 -12.51 0.96
N LEU A 50 20.84 -11.89 0.75
CA LEU A 50 20.73 -10.43 0.67
C LEU A 50 20.72 -9.81 2.08
N PRO A 51 21.19 -8.55 2.22
CA PRO A 51 21.09 -7.81 3.48
C PRO A 51 19.62 -7.65 3.86
N LEU A 52 19.30 -7.70 5.19
CA LEU A 52 17.93 -7.64 5.66
C LEU A 52 17.40 -6.22 5.87
N ASP A 53 18.25 -5.22 5.90
CA ASP A 53 17.85 -3.82 6.13
C ASP A 53 16.80 -3.31 5.10
N PRO A 54 16.91 -3.61 3.78
CA PRO A 54 15.90 -3.20 2.82
C PRO A 54 14.66 -4.11 2.76
N LEU A 55 14.62 -5.22 3.51
CA LEU A 55 13.51 -6.17 3.47
C LEU A 55 12.15 -5.54 3.79
N PRO A 56 11.99 -4.70 4.83
CA PRO A 56 10.69 -4.05 5.13
C PRO A 56 10.20 -3.16 3.97
N TYR A 57 11.12 -2.44 3.30
CA TYR A 57 10.82 -1.63 2.13
C TYR A 57 10.31 -2.51 0.97
N VAL A 58 11.02 -3.60 0.66
CA VAL A 58 10.65 -4.52 -0.43
C VAL A 58 9.31 -5.19 -0.14
N GLU A 59 9.10 -5.72 1.06
CA GLU A 59 7.82 -6.32 1.47
C GLU A 59 6.65 -5.34 1.35
N LYS A 60 6.85 -4.09 1.78
CA LYS A 60 5.85 -3.02 1.69
C LYS A 60 5.46 -2.75 0.24
N LEU A 61 6.43 -2.50 -0.63
CA LEU A 61 6.13 -2.17 -2.03
C LEU A 61 5.49 -3.35 -2.77
N VAL A 62 5.95 -4.59 -2.54
CA VAL A 62 5.31 -5.78 -3.10
C VAL A 62 3.86 -5.91 -2.63
N ARG A 63 3.57 -5.65 -1.36
CA ARG A 63 2.20 -5.71 -0.80
C ARG A 63 1.28 -4.64 -1.37
N LEU A 64 1.82 -3.44 -1.61
CA LEU A 64 1.00 -2.28 -1.96
C LEU A 64 0.90 -2.02 -3.48
N HIS A 65 1.65 -2.73 -4.33
CA HIS A 65 1.79 -2.37 -5.76
C HIS A 65 0.47 -2.31 -6.54
N LEU A 66 -0.57 -3.03 -6.12
CA LEU A 66 -1.89 -2.96 -6.77
C LEU A 66 -2.77 -1.81 -6.27
N ARG A 67 -2.48 -1.21 -5.10
CA ARG A 67 -3.35 -0.19 -4.49
C ARG A 67 -3.48 1.07 -5.33
N PRO A 68 -2.40 1.66 -5.88
CA PRO A 68 -2.53 2.83 -6.76
C PRO A 68 -3.38 2.55 -7.99
N MET A 69 -3.31 1.34 -8.57
CA MET A 69 -4.14 0.95 -9.72
C MET A 69 -5.63 0.87 -9.34
N ALA A 70 -5.97 0.38 -8.16
CA ALA A 70 -7.36 0.36 -7.69
C ALA A 70 -7.94 1.78 -7.60
N LEU A 71 -7.16 2.76 -7.10
CA LEU A 71 -7.56 4.16 -7.04
C LEU A 71 -7.80 4.78 -8.43
N VAL A 72 -7.06 4.34 -9.42
CA VAL A 72 -7.17 4.82 -10.81
C VAL A 72 -8.48 4.40 -11.48
N ASN A 73 -9.06 3.28 -11.07
CA ASN A 73 -10.28 2.71 -11.64
C ASN A 73 -11.57 3.18 -10.95
N GLU A 74 -11.46 3.84 -9.80
CA GLU A 74 -12.58 4.34 -9.01
C GLU A 74 -12.54 5.87 -8.89
N ILE A 75 -13.58 6.45 -8.28
CA ILE A 75 -13.55 7.86 -7.88
C ILE A 75 -12.51 7.99 -6.78
N VAL A 76 -11.42 8.73 -7.04
CA VAL A 76 -10.32 8.93 -6.10
C VAL A 76 -10.82 9.77 -4.91
N THR A 77 -11.17 9.12 -3.81
CA THR A 77 -11.60 9.79 -2.58
C THR A 77 -10.40 10.20 -1.73
N ASP A 78 -10.54 11.26 -0.94
CA ASP A 78 -9.50 11.69 0.01
C ASP A 78 -9.15 10.58 1.01
N SER A 79 -10.13 9.83 1.51
CA SER A 79 -9.91 8.73 2.44
C SER A 79 -9.07 7.60 1.83
N ALA A 80 -9.32 7.24 0.57
CA ALA A 80 -8.53 6.23 -0.12
C ALA A 80 -7.07 6.67 -0.33
N VAL A 81 -6.86 7.96 -0.65
CA VAL A 81 -5.52 8.55 -0.77
C VAL A 81 -4.82 8.62 0.59
N ARG A 82 -5.53 9.05 1.65
CA ARG A 82 -4.98 9.04 3.02
C ARG A 82 -4.47 7.67 3.43
N ARG A 83 -5.26 6.63 3.18
CA ARG A 83 -4.86 5.24 3.47
C ARG A 83 -3.63 4.82 2.68
N LEU A 84 -3.57 5.15 1.37
CA LEU A 84 -2.40 4.85 0.55
C LEU A 84 -1.15 5.53 1.09
N VAL A 85 -1.22 6.84 1.39
CA VAL A 85 -0.09 7.62 1.91
C VAL A 85 0.33 7.12 3.30
N PHE A 86 -0.62 6.81 4.17
CA PHE A 86 -0.36 6.27 5.49
C PHE A 86 0.37 4.92 5.43
N ASP A 87 -0.14 3.98 4.62
CA ASP A 87 0.44 2.63 4.50
C ASP A 87 1.81 2.64 3.81
N ALA A 88 1.98 3.48 2.77
CA ALA A 88 3.25 3.60 2.05
C ALA A 88 4.29 4.44 2.81
N GLY A 89 3.85 5.45 3.57
CA GLY A 89 4.71 6.38 4.28
C GLY A 89 5.67 7.09 3.33
N ASN A 90 6.96 7.14 3.69
CA ASN A 90 7.99 7.78 2.88
C ASN A 90 8.26 7.08 1.53
N ASP A 91 7.74 5.86 1.34
CA ASP A 91 7.97 5.07 0.12
C ASP A 91 6.88 5.27 -0.94
N VAL A 92 5.93 6.19 -0.72
CA VAL A 92 4.80 6.44 -1.65
C VAL A 92 5.28 6.85 -3.05
N ASP A 93 6.34 7.65 -3.15
CA ASP A 93 6.88 8.10 -4.43
C ASP A 93 7.49 6.94 -5.23
N ASP A 94 8.19 6.02 -4.55
CA ASP A 94 8.76 4.82 -5.18
C ASP A 94 7.67 3.81 -5.53
N LEU A 95 6.62 3.69 -4.71
CA LEU A 95 5.44 2.90 -5.04
C LEU A 95 4.76 3.40 -6.33
N MET A 96 4.59 4.71 -6.48
CA MET A 96 4.01 5.30 -7.68
C MET A 96 4.89 5.11 -8.92
N LYS A 97 6.23 5.19 -8.79
CA LYS A 97 7.17 4.88 -9.88
C LYS A 97 7.05 3.41 -10.30
N LEU A 98 6.98 2.48 -9.34
CA LEU A 98 6.79 1.05 -9.61
C LEU A 98 5.52 0.81 -10.42
N CYS A 99 4.39 1.34 -9.97
CA CYS A 99 3.09 1.15 -10.62
C CYS A 99 3.04 1.76 -12.03
N ARG A 100 3.69 2.91 -12.25
CA ARG A 100 3.80 3.49 -13.61
C ARG A 100 4.67 2.64 -14.53
N ALA A 101 5.75 2.05 -14.01
CA ALA A 101 6.63 1.17 -14.78
C ALA A 101 5.95 -0.18 -15.11
N ASP A 102 4.99 -0.62 -14.30
CA ASP A 102 4.25 -1.88 -14.51
C ASP A 102 3.11 -1.78 -15.53
N ILE A 103 2.93 -0.64 -16.20
CA ILE A 103 1.96 -0.50 -17.28
C ILE A 103 2.44 -1.28 -18.51
N THR A 104 1.93 -2.49 -18.70
CA THR A 104 2.36 -3.44 -19.75
C THR A 104 1.39 -3.58 -20.91
N SER A 105 0.47 -2.64 -21.11
CA SER A 105 -0.50 -2.68 -22.22
C SER A 105 0.17 -2.38 -23.56
N LYS A 106 -0.17 -3.20 -24.59
CA LYS A 106 0.22 -2.94 -25.99
C LYS A 106 -0.66 -1.87 -26.65
N ASN A 107 -1.75 -1.42 -26.02
CA ASN A 107 -2.63 -0.39 -26.56
C ASN A 107 -2.16 1.01 -26.11
N PRO A 108 -1.66 1.87 -27.02
CA PRO A 108 -1.15 3.19 -26.65
C PRO A 108 -2.20 4.11 -26.01
N GLY A 109 -3.47 3.95 -26.39
CA GLY A 109 -4.59 4.70 -25.80
C GLY A 109 -4.82 4.35 -24.36
N LEU A 110 -4.76 3.06 -24.00
CA LEU A 110 -4.85 2.59 -22.61
C LEU A 110 -3.64 3.03 -21.78
N VAL A 111 -2.43 2.94 -22.35
CA VAL A 111 -1.21 3.42 -21.68
C VAL A 111 -1.34 4.90 -21.32
N LYS A 112 -1.74 5.76 -22.28
CA LYS A 112 -1.97 7.19 -22.03
C LYS A 112 -3.03 7.43 -20.95
N LYS A 113 -4.13 6.66 -20.98
CA LYS A 113 -5.19 6.75 -19.99
C LYS A 113 -4.65 6.42 -18.58
N TYR A 114 -3.91 5.32 -18.42
CA TYR A 114 -3.35 4.92 -17.13
C TYR A 114 -2.33 5.93 -16.61
N ILE A 115 -1.41 6.40 -17.47
CA ILE A 115 -0.43 7.43 -17.07
C ILE A 115 -1.15 8.68 -16.55
N ARG A 116 -2.14 9.19 -17.29
CA ARG A 116 -2.93 10.37 -16.85
C ARG A 116 -3.63 10.13 -15.52
N ASN A 117 -4.17 8.95 -15.31
CA ASN A 117 -4.85 8.61 -14.06
C ASN A 117 -3.85 8.54 -12.90
N TYR A 118 -2.65 7.99 -13.10
CA TYR A 118 -1.58 8.03 -12.08
C TYR A 118 -1.14 9.47 -11.78
N ASP A 119 -1.10 10.36 -12.77
CA ASP A 119 -0.80 11.78 -12.55
C ASP A 119 -1.87 12.44 -11.68
N LEU A 120 -3.16 12.11 -11.89
CA LEU A 120 -4.25 12.58 -11.03
C LEU A 120 -4.11 12.07 -9.59
N VAL A 121 -3.76 10.78 -9.41
CA VAL A 121 -3.50 10.23 -8.07
C VAL A 121 -2.32 10.94 -7.40
N LEU A 122 -1.23 11.20 -8.14
CA LEU A 122 -0.08 11.97 -7.61
C LEU A 122 -0.45 13.38 -7.19
N GLN A 123 -1.23 14.11 -8.01
CA GLN A 123 -1.73 15.44 -7.65
C GLN A 123 -2.58 15.38 -6.37
N LYS A 124 -3.44 14.39 -6.26
CA LYS A 124 -4.28 14.19 -5.08
C LYS A 124 -3.46 13.83 -3.83
N ILE A 125 -2.40 13.05 -3.98
CA ILE A 125 -1.45 12.76 -2.90
C ILE A 125 -0.83 14.05 -2.39
N VAL A 126 -0.31 14.92 -3.28
CA VAL A 126 0.30 16.20 -2.90
C VAL A 126 -0.70 17.10 -2.18
N GLU A 127 -1.94 17.19 -2.67
CA GLU A 127 -3.01 17.98 -2.06
C GLU A 127 -3.33 17.50 -0.63
N VAL A 128 -3.54 16.18 -0.48
CA VAL A 128 -3.87 15.56 0.81
C VAL A 128 -2.71 15.66 1.79
N GLU A 129 -1.46 15.45 1.34
CA GLU A 129 -0.28 15.58 2.18
C GLU A 129 -0.02 17.01 2.64
N GLY A 130 -0.23 17.99 1.75
CA GLY A 130 -0.12 19.41 2.09
C GLY A 130 -1.09 19.82 3.21
N ARG A 131 -2.26 19.20 3.26
CA ARG A 131 -3.28 19.44 4.27
C ARG A 131 -3.07 18.63 5.56
N ASP A 132 -2.81 17.35 5.42
CA ASP A 132 -2.97 16.36 6.51
C ASP A 132 -1.62 15.82 7.05
N ARG A 133 -0.48 16.05 6.40
CA ARG A 133 0.89 15.65 6.79
C ARG A 133 1.04 14.15 7.14
N LEU A 134 0.46 13.28 6.33
CA LEU A 134 0.24 11.86 6.66
C LEU A 134 1.46 10.93 6.60
N ARG A 135 2.56 11.30 5.93
CA ARG A 135 3.72 10.38 5.72
C ARG A 135 4.31 9.84 7.02
N ASN A 136 4.38 10.67 8.06
CA ASN A 136 4.89 10.33 9.38
C ASN A 136 3.83 10.48 10.48
N TRP A 137 2.56 10.50 10.07
CA TRP A 137 1.46 10.66 10.99
C TRP A 137 1.32 9.45 11.92
N GLN A 138 1.04 9.72 13.17
CA GLN A 138 0.67 8.70 14.14
C GLN A 138 -0.67 9.10 14.76
N PRO A 139 -1.55 8.12 15.06
CA PRO A 139 -2.80 8.41 15.74
C PRO A 139 -2.54 9.21 17.01
N PRO A 140 -3.25 10.32 17.24
CA PRO A 140 -3.03 11.19 18.39
C PRO A 140 -3.31 10.49 19.71
N VAL A 141 -4.19 9.47 19.71
CA VAL A 141 -4.58 8.73 20.92
C VAL A 141 -3.62 7.57 21.19
N LYS A 142 -3.01 7.58 22.37
CA LYS A 142 -2.11 6.51 22.83
C LYS A 142 -2.89 5.39 23.51
N GLY A 143 -2.29 4.16 23.52
CA GLY A 143 -2.91 3.02 24.19
C GLY A 143 -3.16 3.24 25.68
N GLU A 144 -2.31 3.99 26.35
CA GLU A 144 -2.44 4.37 27.76
C GLU A 144 -3.70 5.22 28.02
N GLU A 145 -3.98 6.18 27.13
CA GLU A 145 -5.19 7.03 27.19
C GLU A 145 -6.45 6.19 26.98
N ILE A 146 -6.43 5.25 26.03
CA ILE A 146 -7.54 4.33 25.80
C ILE A 146 -7.80 3.48 27.05
N MET A 147 -6.74 2.94 27.67
CA MET A 147 -6.85 2.17 28.89
C MET A 147 -7.46 3.00 30.04
N ALA A 148 -6.99 4.24 30.21
CA ALA A 148 -7.47 5.13 31.27
C ALA A 148 -8.95 5.50 31.08
N ILE A 149 -9.35 5.90 29.85
CA ILE A 149 -10.71 6.36 29.54
C ILE A 149 -11.71 5.20 29.58
N CYS A 150 -11.32 4.04 29.04
CA CYS A 150 -12.22 2.88 28.90
C CYS A 150 -12.15 1.90 30.10
N GLY A 151 -11.31 2.14 31.10
CA GLY A 151 -11.12 1.23 32.21
C GLY A 151 -10.54 -0.14 31.82
N LEU A 152 -9.74 -0.19 30.73
CA LEU A 152 -9.21 -1.42 30.18
C LEU A 152 -7.79 -1.70 30.66
N GLN A 153 -7.47 -2.98 30.81
CA GLN A 153 -6.09 -3.43 30.99
C GLN A 153 -5.39 -3.60 29.64
N GLN A 154 -4.05 -3.62 29.66
CA GLN A 154 -3.25 -3.88 28.46
C GLN A 154 -3.66 -5.19 27.79
N GLY A 155 -4.05 -5.14 26.51
CA GLY A 155 -4.49 -6.33 25.81
C GLY A 155 -5.02 -6.05 24.39
N LYS A 156 -5.53 -7.09 23.75
CA LYS A 156 -6.02 -7.07 22.37
C LYS A 156 -7.09 -5.98 22.11
N MET A 157 -7.96 -5.71 23.11
CA MET A 157 -9.05 -4.73 22.98
C MET A 157 -8.52 -3.31 22.79
N VAL A 158 -7.45 -2.93 23.49
CA VAL A 158 -6.80 -1.62 23.32
C VAL A 158 -6.29 -1.45 21.89
N GLY A 159 -5.69 -2.50 21.31
CA GLY A 159 -5.26 -2.50 19.91
C GLY A 159 -6.42 -2.36 18.92
N VAL A 160 -7.55 -3.02 19.17
CA VAL A 160 -8.77 -2.91 18.36
C VAL A 160 -9.32 -1.49 18.38
N LEU A 161 -9.43 -0.88 19.56
CA LEU A 161 -9.92 0.51 19.70
C LEU A 161 -8.96 1.51 19.06
N LYS A 162 -7.65 1.36 19.28
CA LYS A 162 -6.65 2.21 18.63
C LYS A 162 -6.78 2.17 17.10
N LYS A 163 -6.90 0.97 16.55
CA LYS A 163 -7.10 0.79 15.11
C LYS A 163 -8.42 1.39 14.62
N ALA A 164 -9.50 1.26 15.36
CA ALA A 164 -10.78 1.85 15.00
C ALA A 164 -10.74 3.39 14.97
N ILE A 165 -10.01 4.01 15.90
CA ILE A 165 -9.78 5.47 15.92
C ILE A 165 -8.95 5.89 14.70
N GLU A 166 -7.85 5.18 14.42
CA GLU A 166 -7.00 5.39 13.25
C GLU A 166 -7.82 5.35 11.95
N GLU A 167 -8.63 4.31 11.77
CA GLU A 167 -9.51 4.15 10.62
C GLU A 167 -10.53 5.31 10.53
N ALA A 168 -11.10 5.75 11.65
CA ALA A 168 -12.05 6.85 11.67
C ALA A 168 -11.42 8.19 11.26
N ILE A 169 -10.16 8.43 11.63
CA ILE A 169 -9.41 9.63 11.22
C ILE A 169 -9.06 9.55 9.72
N LEU A 170 -8.55 8.42 9.25
CA LEU A 170 -8.23 8.23 7.83
C LEU A 170 -9.47 8.36 6.94
N ASP A 171 -10.64 7.94 7.41
CA ASP A 171 -11.92 8.14 6.73
C ASP A 171 -12.43 9.59 6.80
N GLY A 172 -11.84 10.43 7.63
CA GLY A 172 -12.31 11.80 7.87
C GLY A 172 -13.61 11.88 8.68
N ARG A 173 -13.97 10.80 9.40
CA ARG A 173 -15.15 10.76 10.29
C ARG A 173 -14.93 11.55 11.58
N ILE A 174 -13.70 11.59 12.03
CA ILE A 174 -13.27 12.41 13.18
C ILE A 174 -12.01 13.21 12.77
N PRO A 175 -11.80 14.41 13.34
CA PRO A 175 -10.61 15.20 13.07
C PRO A 175 -9.34 14.51 13.59
N ASN A 176 -8.21 14.88 13.00
CA ASN A 176 -6.89 14.48 13.46
C ASN A 176 -6.43 15.39 14.60
#